data_77c6627bb570dfb38969c67c54c0b996
#
_entry.id   77c6627bb570dfb38969c67c54c0b996
#
_cell.length_a   1.000
_cell.length_b   1.000
_cell.length_c   1.000
_cell.angle_alpha   90.00
_cell.angle_beta   90.00
_cell.angle_gamma   90.00
#
_symmetry.space_group_name_H-M   'P 1'
#
loop_
_entity.id
_entity.type
_entity.pdbx_description
1 polymer ?
#
loop_
_entity_poly.entity_id
_entity_poly.type
_entity_poly.pdbx_seq_one_letter_code
_entity_poly.pdbx_strand_id
1 'polypeptide(L)'
;MKPSGDDTHVRPLQASAWNIANALTILRIALVPVFGWFLLHDDGQLTSYRLLAAAVFVVATATDRMDGDIARARGLVTDFGKVSDPIADKALMGMAFIGLSIIDLLPWWVTVVILVREVGITVLRFMVIRHGVMPASRGGKVKTALQAVSILLYILPLSDPWHAIAVVVMTMAVIVTVVTGIDYVLRARTLRNTSPRAEAKRERRAAAAVEKATREAATREAAARADAARHAAEPEV
;
A
#
# COMPACT_ATOMS: atom_id res chain seq x y z
N MET A 1 5.72 56.21 -11.68
CA MET A 1 4.56 55.83 -10.88
C MET A 1 4.26 54.37 -11.21
N LYS A 2 4.65 53.45 -10.33
CA LYS A 2 4.58 52.00 -10.54
C LYS A 2 3.37 51.48 -9.74
N PRO A 3 2.41 50.76 -10.33
CA PRO A 3 1.31 50.24 -9.54
C PRO A 3 1.83 49.11 -8.65
N SER A 4 1.61 49.24 -7.36
CA SER A 4 1.84 48.19 -6.36
C SER A 4 0.84 47.06 -6.62
N GLY A 5 1.36 45.90 -7.03
CA GLY A 5 0.58 44.68 -7.09
C GLY A 5 0.21 44.27 -5.67
N ASP A 6 -1.07 44.33 -5.37
CA ASP A 6 -1.66 43.74 -4.18
C ASP A 6 -1.70 42.23 -4.38
N ASP A 7 -0.62 41.55 -3.96
CA ASP A 7 -0.57 40.10 -3.84
C ASP A 7 -1.44 39.67 -2.66
N THR A 8 -2.75 39.73 -2.84
CA THR A 8 -3.68 39.01 -1.97
C THR A 8 -3.45 37.52 -2.13
N HIS A 9 -2.51 36.99 -1.36
CA HIS A 9 -2.41 35.55 -1.10
C HIS A 9 -3.74 35.08 -0.50
N VAL A 10 -4.66 34.67 -1.38
CA VAL A 10 -5.86 33.94 -0.97
C VAL A 10 -5.36 32.63 -0.35
N ARG A 11 -5.21 32.60 0.97
CA ARG A 11 -4.98 31.36 1.71
C ARG A 11 -6.15 30.45 1.38
N PRO A 12 -5.92 29.24 0.81
CA PRO A 12 -7.01 28.30 0.63
C PRO A 12 -7.63 28.06 2.00
N LEU A 13 -8.94 28.29 2.12
CA LEU A 13 -9.70 28.01 3.33
C LEU A 13 -9.43 26.56 3.70
N GLN A 14 -8.71 26.34 4.80
CA GLN A 14 -8.48 25.00 5.33
C GLN A 14 -9.86 24.43 5.66
N ALA A 15 -10.25 23.36 4.96
CA ALA A 15 -11.50 22.68 5.22
C ALA A 15 -11.52 22.30 6.72
N SER A 16 -12.58 22.70 7.42
CA SER A 16 -12.74 22.42 8.84
C SER A 16 -12.55 20.92 9.09
N ALA A 17 -11.84 20.56 10.16
CA ALA A 17 -11.70 19.17 10.60
C ALA A 17 -13.07 18.51 10.88
N TRP A 18 -14.08 19.29 11.21
CA TRP A 18 -15.47 18.88 11.34
C TRP A 18 -16.23 19.11 10.03
N ASN A 19 -16.04 18.19 9.09
CA ASN A 19 -16.84 18.16 7.86
C ASN A 19 -17.51 16.79 7.71
N ILE A 20 -18.49 16.72 6.81
CA ILE A 20 -19.28 15.50 6.58
C ILE A 20 -18.38 14.31 6.24
N ALA A 21 -17.32 14.49 5.45
CA ALA A 21 -16.42 13.42 5.07
C ALA A 21 -15.70 12.82 6.30
N ASN A 22 -15.15 13.67 7.18
CA ASN A 22 -14.50 13.19 8.41
C ASN A 22 -15.48 12.51 9.38
N ALA A 23 -16.73 13.03 9.48
CA ALA A 23 -17.76 12.39 10.29
C ALA A 23 -18.11 10.98 9.78
N LEU A 24 -18.18 10.78 8.45
CA LEU A 24 -18.42 9.47 7.84
C LEU A 24 -17.24 8.52 8.07
N THR A 25 -16.00 9.01 8.03
CA THR A 25 -14.81 8.21 8.36
C THR A 25 -14.84 7.77 9.83
N ILE A 26 -15.16 8.66 10.77
CA ILE A 26 -15.29 8.34 12.21
C ILE A 26 -16.41 7.32 12.43
N LEU A 27 -17.56 7.50 11.77
CA LEU A 27 -18.67 6.54 11.82
C LEU A 27 -18.21 5.15 11.34
N ARG A 28 -17.47 5.08 10.25
CA ARG A 28 -16.93 3.80 9.74
C ARG A 28 -16.00 3.13 10.74
N ILE A 29 -15.10 3.88 11.37
CA ILE A 29 -14.20 3.35 12.42
C ILE A 29 -15.02 2.79 13.59
N ALA A 30 -16.09 3.48 13.99
CA ALA A 30 -16.99 3.01 15.04
C ALA A 30 -17.81 1.76 14.60
N LEU A 31 -18.13 1.64 13.32
CA LEU A 31 -18.84 0.48 12.80
C LEU A 31 -17.97 -0.79 12.75
N VAL A 32 -16.63 -0.69 12.71
CA VAL A 32 -15.74 -1.87 12.69
C VAL A 32 -15.95 -2.77 13.92
N PRO A 33 -15.87 -2.29 15.17
CA PRO A 33 -16.12 -3.15 16.32
C PRO A 33 -17.57 -3.63 16.40
N VAL A 34 -18.55 -2.82 15.98
CA VAL A 34 -19.96 -3.22 15.93
C VAL A 34 -20.16 -4.37 14.92
N PHE A 35 -19.56 -4.28 13.75
CA PHE A 35 -19.52 -5.34 12.75
C PHE A 35 -18.91 -6.62 13.32
N GLY A 36 -17.73 -6.50 13.95
CA GLY A 36 -17.04 -7.64 14.56
C GLY A 36 -17.86 -8.31 15.65
N TRP A 37 -18.53 -7.52 16.48
CA TRP A 37 -19.40 -8.05 17.53
C TRP A 37 -20.58 -8.86 16.94
N PHE A 38 -21.28 -8.33 15.93
CA PHE A 38 -22.36 -9.06 15.28
C PHE A 38 -21.86 -10.33 14.57
N LEU A 39 -20.71 -10.26 13.89
CA LEU A 39 -20.16 -11.39 13.14
C LEU A 39 -19.73 -12.54 14.05
N LEU A 40 -19.10 -12.22 15.19
CA LEU A 40 -18.55 -13.21 16.12
C LEU A 40 -19.56 -13.67 17.17
N HIS A 41 -20.75 -13.07 17.23
CA HIS A 41 -21.76 -13.43 18.22
C HIS A 41 -22.25 -14.87 17.98
N ASP A 42 -22.20 -15.67 19.03
CA ASP A 42 -22.61 -17.08 19.00
C ASP A 42 -21.88 -17.89 17.91
N ASP A 43 -20.58 -17.65 17.76
CA ASP A 43 -19.74 -18.29 16.74
C ASP A 43 -20.30 -18.21 15.31
N GLY A 44 -21.07 -17.14 15.02
CA GLY A 44 -21.70 -16.92 13.72
C GLY A 44 -22.85 -17.89 13.39
N GLN A 45 -23.40 -18.60 14.36
CA GLN A 45 -24.47 -19.57 14.12
C GLN A 45 -25.85 -18.91 13.94
N LEU A 46 -26.07 -17.76 14.57
CA LEU A 46 -27.36 -17.06 14.50
C LEU A 46 -27.50 -16.28 13.19
N THR A 47 -28.41 -16.71 12.34
CA THR A 47 -28.75 -16.06 11.06
C THR A 47 -29.06 -14.57 11.23
N SER A 48 -29.79 -14.17 12.27
CA SER A 48 -30.14 -12.78 12.53
C SER A 48 -28.88 -11.90 12.75
N TYR A 49 -27.90 -12.36 13.50
CA TYR A 49 -26.67 -11.64 13.74
C TYR A 49 -25.77 -11.57 12.50
N ARG A 50 -25.74 -12.63 11.70
CA ARG A 50 -25.05 -12.61 10.39
C ARG A 50 -25.68 -11.60 9.43
N LEU A 51 -27.01 -11.51 9.39
CA LEU A 51 -27.70 -10.49 8.59
C LEU A 51 -27.42 -9.07 9.09
N LEU A 52 -27.37 -8.85 10.41
CA LEU A 52 -26.98 -7.57 10.98
C LEU A 52 -25.51 -7.23 10.64
N ALA A 53 -24.60 -8.19 10.76
CA ALA A 53 -23.22 -8.02 10.33
C ALA A 53 -23.13 -7.65 8.84
N ALA A 54 -23.87 -8.34 7.97
CA ALA A 54 -23.93 -8.02 6.54
C ALA A 54 -24.46 -6.60 6.29
N ALA A 55 -25.51 -6.18 6.99
CA ALA A 55 -26.07 -4.84 6.87
C ALA A 55 -25.04 -3.76 7.30
N VAL A 56 -24.38 -3.96 8.45
CA VAL A 56 -23.32 -3.05 8.93
C VAL A 56 -22.15 -2.99 7.94
N PHE A 57 -21.72 -4.13 7.38
CA PHE A 57 -20.66 -4.18 6.38
C PHE A 57 -21.02 -3.42 5.10
N VAL A 58 -22.25 -3.59 4.60
CA VAL A 58 -22.74 -2.86 3.41
C VAL A 58 -22.79 -1.35 3.69
N VAL A 59 -23.34 -0.93 4.83
CA VAL A 59 -23.39 0.49 5.22
C VAL A 59 -21.98 1.08 5.33
N ALA A 60 -21.07 0.41 6.00
CA ALA A 60 -19.69 0.87 6.14
C ALA A 60 -18.97 0.98 4.79
N THR A 61 -19.17 0.00 3.90
CA THR A 61 -18.56 -0.01 2.55
C THR A 61 -19.18 1.04 1.63
N ALA A 62 -20.51 1.24 1.71
CA ALA A 62 -21.20 2.28 0.93
C ALA A 62 -20.78 3.69 1.40
N THR A 63 -20.68 3.90 2.69
CA THR A 63 -20.24 5.16 3.30
C THR A 63 -18.84 5.54 2.81
N ASP A 64 -17.91 4.60 2.70
CA ASP A 64 -16.55 4.82 2.16
C ASP A 64 -16.52 5.37 0.73
N ARG A 65 -17.43 4.91 -0.12
CA ARG A 65 -17.52 5.43 -1.49
C ARG A 65 -18.11 6.83 -1.53
N MET A 66 -19.14 7.07 -0.69
CA MET A 66 -19.84 8.35 -0.66
C MET A 66 -18.98 9.48 -0.10
N ASP A 67 -18.24 9.25 0.99
CA ASP A 67 -17.38 10.29 1.60
C ASP A 67 -16.23 10.68 0.67
N GLY A 68 -15.60 9.71 0.02
CA GLY A 68 -14.56 9.96 -0.97
C GLY A 68 -15.06 10.79 -2.18
N ASP A 69 -16.26 10.53 -2.67
CA ASP A 69 -16.85 11.30 -3.79
C ASP A 69 -17.28 12.70 -3.33
N ILE A 70 -17.90 12.84 -2.17
CA ILE A 70 -18.30 14.12 -1.58
C ILE A 70 -17.07 14.99 -1.28
N ALA A 71 -16.03 14.43 -0.65
CA ALA A 71 -14.81 15.15 -0.34
C ALA A 71 -14.12 15.68 -1.59
N ARG A 72 -14.03 14.88 -2.66
CA ARG A 72 -13.48 15.31 -3.95
C ARG A 72 -14.34 16.36 -4.65
N ALA A 73 -15.67 16.17 -4.69
CA ALA A 73 -16.58 17.09 -5.37
C ALA A 73 -16.65 18.47 -4.70
N ARG A 74 -16.49 18.52 -3.37
CA ARG A 74 -16.63 19.77 -2.58
C ARG A 74 -15.29 20.36 -2.14
N GLY A 75 -14.14 19.75 -2.48
CA GLY A 75 -12.82 20.22 -2.03
C GLY A 75 -12.62 20.12 -0.51
N LEU A 76 -13.36 19.24 0.18
CA LEU A 76 -13.33 19.05 1.63
C LEU A 76 -12.27 18.03 2.08
N VAL A 77 -11.23 17.85 1.30
CA VAL A 77 -10.14 16.89 1.61
C VAL A 77 -9.31 17.44 2.76
N THR A 78 -9.35 16.78 3.91
CA THR A 78 -8.56 17.13 5.10
C THR A 78 -7.35 16.22 5.27
N ASP A 79 -6.32 16.66 5.99
CA ASP A 79 -5.17 15.82 6.29
C ASP A 79 -5.56 14.66 7.23
N PHE A 80 -6.53 14.87 8.11
CA PHE A 80 -7.12 13.81 8.95
C PHE A 80 -7.77 12.73 8.06
N GLY A 81 -8.64 13.08 7.13
CA GLY A 81 -9.29 12.14 6.21
C GLY A 81 -8.27 11.34 5.39
N LYS A 82 -7.25 11.99 4.82
CA LYS A 82 -6.19 11.32 4.04
C LYS A 82 -5.49 10.17 4.80
N VAL A 83 -5.39 10.28 6.13
CA VAL A 83 -4.76 9.25 6.98
C VAL A 83 -5.78 8.25 7.50
N SER A 84 -6.95 8.73 7.93
CA SER A 84 -7.97 7.91 8.61
C SER A 84 -8.73 7.01 7.65
N ASP A 85 -9.03 7.46 6.41
CA ASP A 85 -9.76 6.67 5.42
C ASP A 85 -9.06 5.35 5.06
N PRO A 86 -7.76 5.33 4.71
CA PRO A 86 -7.06 4.09 4.45
C PRO A 86 -6.96 3.16 5.66
N ILE A 87 -6.95 3.71 6.88
CA ILE A 87 -6.92 2.91 8.10
C ILE A 87 -8.28 2.28 8.34
N ALA A 88 -9.37 3.05 8.23
CA ALA A 88 -10.74 2.58 8.43
C ALA A 88 -11.12 1.48 7.43
N ASP A 89 -10.80 1.66 6.13
CA ASP A 89 -11.04 0.66 5.09
C ASP A 89 -10.31 -0.65 5.39
N LYS A 90 -9.03 -0.57 5.74
CA LYS A 90 -8.24 -1.76 6.08
C LYS A 90 -8.68 -2.42 7.38
N ALA A 91 -9.14 -1.65 8.36
CA ALA A 91 -9.65 -2.19 9.61
C ALA A 91 -10.95 -2.98 9.37
N LEU A 92 -11.89 -2.45 8.56
CA LEU A 92 -13.14 -3.13 8.22
C LEU A 92 -12.86 -4.44 7.47
N MET A 93 -12.06 -4.40 6.40
CA MET A 93 -11.71 -5.57 5.61
C MET A 93 -10.91 -6.60 6.43
N GLY A 94 -9.96 -6.14 7.25
CA GLY A 94 -9.17 -6.99 8.14
C GLY A 94 -10.06 -7.70 9.17
N MET A 95 -10.97 -6.95 9.82
CA MET A 95 -11.92 -7.53 10.76
C MET A 95 -12.83 -8.56 10.10
N ALA A 96 -13.27 -8.31 8.85
CA ALA A 96 -14.12 -9.23 8.11
C ALA A 96 -13.37 -10.55 7.80
N PHE A 97 -12.15 -10.49 7.25
CA PHE A 97 -11.39 -11.69 6.94
C PHE A 97 -11.01 -12.49 8.21
N ILE A 98 -10.54 -11.81 9.25
CA ILE A 98 -10.20 -12.44 10.52
C ILE A 98 -11.44 -13.04 11.17
N GLY A 99 -12.54 -12.29 11.25
CA GLY A 99 -13.79 -12.75 11.85
C GLY A 99 -14.36 -13.96 11.14
N LEU A 100 -14.39 -13.97 9.79
CA LEU A 100 -14.82 -15.15 9.01
C LEU A 100 -13.94 -16.38 9.25
N SER A 101 -12.65 -16.19 9.49
CA SER A 101 -11.74 -17.30 9.81
C SER A 101 -11.89 -17.78 11.26
N ILE A 102 -12.22 -16.90 12.20
CA ILE A 102 -12.47 -17.28 13.61
C ILE A 102 -13.72 -18.17 13.72
N ILE A 103 -14.77 -17.87 12.95
CA ILE A 103 -16.02 -18.66 12.93
C ILE A 103 -15.99 -19.80 11.91
N ASP A 104 -14.79 -20.19 11.44
CA ASP A 104 -14.53 -21.31 10.52
C ASP A 104 -15.27 -21.27 9.17
N LEU A 105 -15.80 -20.09 8.77
CA LEU A 105 -16.41 -19.92 7.45
C LEU A 105 -15.37 -19.71 6.35
N LEU A 106 -14.16 -19.25 6.68
CA LEU A 106 -13.08 -18.98 5.74
C LEU A 106 -11.77 -19.64 6.22
N PRO A 107 -11.09 -20.44 5.38
CA PRO A 107 -9.79 -21.00 5.74
C PRO A 107 -8.75 -19.93 6.06
N TRP A 108 -8.01 -20.08 7.16
CA TRP A 108 -7.01 -19.12 7.63
C TRP A 108 -5.94 -18.75 6.60
N TRP A 109 -5.55 -19.69 5.72
CA TRP A 109 -4.58 -19.40 4.68
C TRP A 109 -5.03 -18.29 3.72
N VAL A 110 -6.33 -18.20 3.41
CA VAL A 110 -6.91 -17.13 2.57
C VAL A 110 -6.73 -15.78 3.25
N THR A 111 -7.11 -15.70 4.52
CA THR A 111 -6.98 -14.50 5.34
C THR A 111 -5.53 -14.05 5.42
N VAL A 112 -4.60 -14.98 5.71
CA VAL A 112 -3.17 -14.66 5.80
C VAL A 112 -2.62 -14.15 4.48
N VAL A 113 -2.92 -14.79 3.35
CA VAL A 113 -2.46 -14.37 2.02
C VAL A 113 -2.96 -12.95 1.70
N ILE A 114 -4.24 -12.68 1.95
CA ILE A 114 -4.82 -11.36 1.67
C ILE A 114 -4.20 -10.29 2.58
N LEU A 115 -4.14 -10.53 3.90
CA LEU A 115 -3.62 -9.53 4.85
C LEU A 115 -2.13 -9.27 4.66
N VAL A 116 -1.31 -10.30 4.47
CA VAL A 116 0.13 -10.14 4.18
C VAL A 116 0.33 -9.30 2.92
N ARG A 117 -0.47 -9.55 1.88
CA ARG A 117 -0.41 -8.74 0.66
C ARG A 117 -0.84 -7.29 0.91
N GLU A 118 -1.95 -7.05 1.65
CA GLU A 118 -2.42 -5.69 1.95
C GLU A 118 -1.39 -4.87 2.72
N VAL A 119 -0.84 -5.44 3.78
CA VAL A 119 0.19 -4.81 4.59
C VAL A 119 1.48 -4.67 3.77
N GLY A 120 1.90 -5.74 3.10
CA GLY A 120 3.14 -5.76 2.31
C GLY A 120 3.18 -4.71 1.20
N ILE A 121 2.09 -4.56 0.43
CA ILE A 121 2.01 -3.53 -0.60
C ILE A 121 1.98 -2.11 0.01
N THR A 122 1.36 -1.95 1.17
CA THR A 122 1.35 -0.66 1.85
C THR A 122 2.76 -0.27 2.30
N VAL A 123 3.48 -1.19 2.95
CA VAL A 123 4.87 -0.99 3.36
C VAL A 123 5.76 -0.73 2.14
N LEU A 124 5.61 -1.54 1.08
CA LEU A 124 6.36 -1.37 -0.16
C LEU A 124 6.14 0.02 -0.77
N ARG A 125 4.90 0.51 -0.78
CA ARG A 125 4.58 1.86 -1.27
C ARG A 125 5.30 2.94 -0.47
N PHE A 126 5.33 2.85 0.86
CA PHE A 126 6.08 3.78 1.69
C PHE A 126 7.58 3.74 1.44
N MET A 127 8.15 2.55 1.22
CA MET A 127 9.58 2.41 0.92
C MET A 127 9.95 3.02 -0.45
N VAL A 128 9.08 2.90 -1.43
CA VAL A 128 9.35 3.31 -2.82
C VAL A 128 8.95 4.77 -3.08
N ILE A 129 8.14 5.40 -2.24
CA ILE A 129 7.67 6.78 -2.42
C ILE A 129 8.81 7.79 -2.61
N ARG A 130 9.98 7.52 -2.01
CA ARG A 130 11.19 8.35 -2.16
C ARG A 130 11.87 8.21 -3.53
N HIS A 131 11.49 7.21 -4.33
CA HIS A 131 12.07 6.91 -5.64
C HIS A 131 11.14 7.28 -6.80
N GLY A 132 9.88 7.60 -6.50
CA GLY A 132 8.88 8.02 -7.47
C GLY A 132 7.46 7.68 -7.03
N VAL A 133 6.47 8.28 -7.70
CA VAL A 133 5.05 8.06 -7.42
C VAL A 133 4.54 6.90 -8.27
N MET A 134 4.04 5.85 -7.61
CA MET A 134 3.37 4.74 -8.31
C MET A 134 1.89 5.06 -8.50
N PRO A 135 1.41 5.15 -9.74
CA PRO A 135 -0.02 5.35 -9.99
C PRO A 135 -0.83 4.14 -9.52
N ALA A 136 -2.07 4.40 -9.06
CA ALA A 136 -3.00 3.34 -8.70
C ALA A 136 -3.35 2.51 -9.95
N SER A 137 -3.18 1.17 -9.89
CA SER A 137 -3.53 0.29 -11.00
C SER A 137 -5.04 0.05 -11.05
N ARG A 138 -5.60 -0.12 -12.27
CA ARG A 138 -7.01 -0.52 -12.45
C ARG A 138 -7.32 -1.86 -11.76
N GLY A 139 -6.38 -2.78 -11.72
CA GLY A 139 -6.49 -4.06 -11.02
C GLY A 139 -6.72 -3.93 -9.51
N GLY A 140 -6.21 -2.87 -8.88
CA GLY A 140 -6.46 -2.59 -7.47
C GLY A 140 -7.94 -2.34 -7.15
N LYS A 141 -8.68 -1.66 -8.03
CA LYS A 141 -10.12 -1.41 -7.85
C LYS A 141 -10.94 -2.71 -7.99
N VAL A 142 -10.62 -3.52 -8.99
CA VAL A 142 -11.28 -4.82 -9.21
C VAL A 142 -11.06 -5.75 -8.02
N LYS A 143 -9.82 -5.84 -7.52
CA LYS A 143 -9.48 -6.63 -6.34
C LYS A 143 -10.35 -6.26 -5.13
N THR A 144 -10.41 -4.96 -4.78
CA THR A 144 -11.18 -4.50 -3.62
C THR A 144 -12.68 -4.78 -3.78
N ALA A 145 -13.23 -4.61 -4.99
CA ALA A 145 -14.63 -4.94 -5.26
C ALA A 145 -14.89 -6.44 -5.10
N LEU A 146 -14.02 -7.31 -5.65
CA LEU A 146 -14.15 -8.76 -5.51
C LEU A 146 -14.05 -9.20 -4.05
N GLN A 147 -13.14 -8.64 -3.28
CA GLN A 147 -13.00 -8.93 -1.85
C GLN A 147 -14.26 -8.52 -1.08
N ALA A 148 -14.79 -7.31 -1.32
CA ALA A 148 -16.01 -6.85 -0.64
C ALA A 148 -17.23 -7.73 -0.98
N VAL A 149 -17.40 -8.10 -2.25
CA VAL A 149 -18.50 -8.99 -2.67
C VAL A 149 -18.34 -10.39 -2.07
N SER A 150 -17.12 -10.95 -2.08
CA SER A 150 -16.90 -12.28 -1.51
C SER A 150 -17.09 -12.30 0.01
N ILE A 151 -16.64 -11.28 0.74
CA ILE A 151 -16.91 -11.13 2.18
C ILE A 151 -18.42 -11.13 2.44
N LEU A 152 -19.16 -10.30 1.70
CA LEU A 152 -20.61 -10.22 1.85
C LEU A 152 -21.29 -11.57 1.61
N LEU A 153 -20.89 -12.29 0.55
CA LEU A 153 -21.43 -13.61 0.24
C LEU A 153 -21.11 -14.64 1.36
N TYR A 154 -19.95 -14.57 1.98
CA TYR A 154 -19.58 -15.44 3.10
C TYR A 154 -20.31 -15.10 4.40
N ILE A 155 -20.60 -13.82 4.66
CA ILE A 155 -21.38 -13.40 5.83
C ILE A 155 -22.83 -13.86 5.69
N LEU A 156 -23.43 -13.78 4.50
CA LEU A 156 -24.81 -14.17 4.29
C LEU A 156 -24.99 -15.68 4.54
N PRO A 157 -26.09 -16.10 5.21
CA PRO A 157 -26.41 -17.52 5.45
C PRO A 157 -26.98 -18.17 4.17
N LEU A 158 -26.11 -18.38 3.19
CA LEU A 158 -26.49 -18.89 1.88
C LEU A 158 -26.60 -20.42 1.89
N SER A 159 -27.60 -20.96 1.16
CA SER A 159 -27.72 -22.38 0.86
C SER A 159 -26.70 -22.84 -0.18
N ASP A 160 -26.51 -24.17 -0.30
CA ASP A 160 -25.45 -24.82 -1.07
C ASP A 160 -25.15 -24.25 -2.48
N PRO A 161 -26.10 -24.01 -3.40
CA PRO A 161 -25.73 -23.53 -4.72
C PRO A 161 -25.10 -22.11 -4.65
N TRP A 162 -25.57 -21.27 -3.73
CA TRP A 162 -25.06 -19.91 -3.53
C TRP A 162 -23.72 -19.88 -2.78
N HIS A 163 -23.51 -20.83 -1.87
CA HIS A 163 -22.22 -20.99 -1.20
C HIS A 163 -21.11 -21.34 -2.20
N ALA A 164 -21.38 -22.20 -3.18
CA ALA A 164 -20.42 -22.49 -4.24
C ALA A 164 -20.03 -21.24 -5.04
N ILE A 165 -20.98 -20.32 -5.29
CA ILE A 165 -20.68 -19.02 -5.92
C ILE A 165 -19.77 -18.18 -5.01
N ALA A 166 -20.02 -18.14 -3.71
CA ALA A 166 -19.18 -17.43 -2.75
C ALA A 166 -17.71 -17.93 -2.79
N VAL A 167 -17.53 -19.25 -2.84
CA VAL A 167 -16.20 -19.89 -2.97
C VAL A 167 -15.51 -19.50 -4.27
N VAL A 168 -16.22 -19.51 -5.39
CA VAL A 168 -15.67 -19.11 -6.69
C VAL A 168 -15.24 -17.64 -6.66
N VAL A 169 -16.09 -16.73 -6.15
CA VAL A 169 -15.79 -15.29 -6.08
C VAL A 169 -14.60 -15.03 -5.15
N MET A 170 -14.52 -15.74 -4.01
CA MET A 170 -13.38 -15.63 -3.09
C MET A 170 -12.08 -16.13 -3.75
N THR A 171 -12.14 -17.25 -4.45
CA THR A 171 -10.98 -17.78 -5.19
C THR A 171 -10.50 -16.79 -6.23
N MET A 172 -11.40 -16.17 -6.99
CA MET A 172 -11.06 -15.11 -7.94
C MET A 172 -10.46 -13.88 -7.22
N ALA A 173 -11.01 -13.49 -6.07
CA ALA A 173 -10.47 -12.40 -5.27
C ALA A 173 -9.03 -12.68 -4.81
N VAL A 174 -8.74 -13.91 -4.38
CA VAL A 174 -7.37 -14.34 -4.01
C VAL A 174 -6.44 -14.31 -5.20
N ILE A 175 -6.83 -14.88 -6.34
CA ILE A 175 -6.01 -14.90 -7.56
C ILE A 175 -5.67 -13.47 -7.99
N VAL A 176 -6.67 -12.60 -8.12
CA VAL A 176 -6.47 -11.19 -8.49
C VAL A 176 -5.58 -10.46 -7.46
N THR A 177 -5.75 -10.78 -6.18
CA THR A 177 -4.94 -10.22 -5.09
C THR A 177 -3.47 -10.62 -5.23
N VAL A 178 -3.18 -11.88 -5.50
CA VAL A 178 -1.80 -12.39 -5.69
C VAL A 178 -1.19 -11.81 -6.97
N VAL A 179 -1.88 -11.90 -8.09
CA VAL A 179 -1.39 -11.40 -9.39
C VAL A 179 -1.08 -9.90 -9.33
N THR A 180 -2.01 -9.10 -8.78
CA THR A 180 -1.78 -7.66 -8.62
C THR A 180 -0.68 -7.36 -7.60
N GLY A 181 -0.50 -8.21 -6.60
CA GLY A 181 0.60 -8.11 -5.63
C GLY A 181 1.96 -8.31 -6.30
N ILE A 182 2.10 -9.35 -7.11
CA ILE A 182 3.33 -9.64 -7.87
C ILE A 182 3.64 -8.49 -8.85
N ASP A 183 2.65 -8.04 -9.64
CA ASP A 183 2.82 -6.90 -10.56
C ASP A 183 3.33 -5.65 -9.81
N TYR A 184 2.80 -5.38 -8.63
CA TYR A 184 3.21 -4.25 -7.81
C TYR A 184 4.67 -4.37 -7.34
N VAL A 185 5.09 -5.56 -6.91
CA VAL A 185 6.48 -5.84 -6.50
C VAL A 185 7.44 -5.69 -7.67
N LEU A 186 7.07 -6.18 -8.85
CA LEU A 186 7.91 -6.06 -10.05
C LEU A 186 8.07 -4.59 -10.46
N ARG A 187 6.99 -3.81 -10.49
CA ARG A 187 7.05 -2.36 -10.78
C ARG A 187 7.87 -1.60 -9.74
N ALA A 188 7.75 -1.95 -8.46
CA ALA A 188 8.54 -1.33 -7.40
C ALA A 188 10.05 -1.60 -7.57
N ARG A 189 10.43 -2.82 -7.96
CA ARG A 189 11.83 -3.18 -8.28
C ARG A 189 12.35 -2.38 -9.47
N THR A 190 11.58 -2.29 -10.55
CA THR A 190 11.95 -1.51 -11.74
C THR A 190 12.15 -0.04 -11.36
N LEU A 191 11.17 0.57 -10.68
CA LEU A 191 11.24 1.97 -10.28
C LEU A 191 12.46 2.27 -9.38
N ARG A 192 12.78 1.36 -8.46
CA ARG A 192 13.97 1.48 -7.62
C ARG A 192 15.27 1.43 -8.43
N ASN A 193 15.31 0.63 -9.48
CA ASN A 193 16.51 0.42 -10.30
C ASN A 193 16.72 1.51 -11.35
N THR A 194 15.65 2.17 -11.83
CA THR A 194 15.68 3.21 -12.86
C THR A 194 15.48 4.62 -12.32
N SER A 195 15.45 4.79 -10.99
CA SER A 195 15.28 6.10 -10.38
C SER A 195 16.53 6.97 -10.56
N PRO A 196 16.40 8.31 -10.70
CA PRO A 196 17.55 9.23 -10.80
C PRO A 196 18.54 9.07 -9.64
N ARG A 197 18.04 8.66 -8.47
CA ARG A 197 18.92 8.36 -7.32
C ARG A 197 19.74 7.08 -7.52
N ALA A 198 19.18 6.08 -8.18
CA ALA A 198 19.90 4.84 -8.50
C ALA A 198 20.98 5.10 -9.55
N GLU A 199 20.67 5.94 -10.55
CA GLU A 199 21.63 6.37 -11.58
C GLU A 199 22.78 7.17 -10.96
N ALA A 200 22.49 8.19 -10.18
CA ALA A 200 23.52 8.97 -9.48
C ALA A 200 24.39 8.11 -8.55
N LYS A 201 23.80 7.09 -7.91
CA LYS A 201 24.58 6.15 -7.08
C LYS A 201 25.49 5.25 -7.93
N ARG A 202 25.04 4.82 -9.12
CA ARG A 202 25.86 4.05 -10.07
C ARG A 202 27.02 4.89 -10.60
N GLU A 203 26.75 6.12 -10.99
CA GLU A 203 27.79 7.07 -11.45
C GLU A 203 28.84 7.32 -10.39
N ARG A 204 28.44 7.61 -9.13
CA ARG A 204 29.38 7.79 -8.03
C ARG A 204 30.23 6.54 -7.76
N ARG A 205 29.65 5.34 -7.87
CA ARG A 205 30.39 4.08 -7.71
C ARG A 205 31.35 3.84 -8.85
N ALA A 206 30.94 4.15 -10.08
CA ALA A 206 31.81 4.05 -11.24
C ALA A 206 32.99 5.02 -11.15
N ALA A 207 32.74 6.29 -10.77
CA ALA A 207 33.79 7.28 -10.56
C ALA A 207 34.78 6.87 -9.45
N ALA A 208 34.27 6.38 -8.32
CA ALA A 208 35.13 5.88 -7.24
C ALA A 208 35.96 4.65 -7.64
N ALA A 209 35.40 3.76 -8.47
CA ALA A 209 36.15 2.60 -8.99
C ALA A 209 37.27 3.02 -9.95
N VAL A 210 37.03 4.00 -10.82
CA VAL A 210 38.04 4.55 -11.72
C VAL A 210 39.14 5.22 -10.91
N GLU A 211 38.81 6.08 -9.93
CA GLU A 211 39.76 6.74 -9.05
C GLU A 211 40.66 5.73 -8.31
N LYS A 212 40.04 4.67 -7.77
CA LYS A 212 40.77 3.59 -7.08
C LYS A 212 41.73 2.88 -8.05
N ALA A 213 41.30 2.54 -9.24
CA ALA A 213 42.13 1.87 -10.25
C ALA A 213 43.33 2.78 -10.67
N THR A 214 43.07 4.08 -10.84
CA THR A 214 44.12 5.05 -11.20
C THR A 214 45.17 5.19 -10.07
N ARG A 215 44.73 5.21 -8.81
CA ARG A 215 45.65 5.25 -7.66
C ARG A 215 46.50 3.97 -7.58
N GLU A 216 45.88 2.80 -7.77
CA GLU A 216 46.60 1.51 -7.76
C GLU A 216 47.61 1.42 -8.90
N ALA A 217 47.28 1.91 -10.10
CA ALA A 217 48.17 1.95 -11.23
C ALA A 217 49.37 2.88 -10.97
N ALA A 218 49.11 4.09 -10.44
CA ALA A 218 50.20 5.05 -10.06
C ALA A 218 51.13 4.47 -8.99
N THR A 219 50.56 3.75 -8.00
CA THR A 219 51.36 3.11 -6.94
C THR A 219 52.27 2.01 -7.51
N ARG A 220 51.75 1.20 -8.44
CA ARG A 220 52.51 0.15 -9.11
C ARG A 220 53.62 0.71 -9.97
N GLU A 221 53.34 1.78 -10.71
CA GLU A 221 54.33 2.46 -11.55
C GLU A 221 55.45 3.09 -10.69
N ALA A 222 55.09 3.73 -9.56
CA ALA A 222 56.06 4.27 -8.62
C ALA A 222 56.97 3.19 -7.99
N ALA A 223 56.37 2.04 -7.63
CA ALA A 223 57.12 0.88 -7.13
C ALA A 223 58.09 0.31 -8.18
N ALA A 224 57.65 0.15 -9.44
CA ALA A 224 58.47 -0.34 -10.53
C ALA A 224 59.65 0.62 -10.85
N ARG A 225 59.40 1.94 -10.80
CA ARG A 225 60.48 2.95 -10.96
C ARG A 225 61.50 2.89 -9.82
N ALA A 226 61.03 2.72 -8.57
CA ALA A 226 61.93 2.60 -7.42
C ALA A 226 62.79 1.32 -7.50
N ASP A 227 62.25 0.23 -7.95
CA ASP A 227 62.93 -1.04 -8.12
C ASP A 227 64.02 -0.95 -9.26
N ALA A 228 63.65 -0.36 -10.39
CA ALA A 228 64.57 -0.08 -11.47
C ALA A 228 65.73 0.85 -11.03
N ALA A 229 65.47 1.84 -10.25
CA ALA A 229 66.49 2.75 -9.71
C ALA A 229 67.42 2.03 -8.71
N ARG A 230 66.96 1.05 -7.94
CA ARG A 230 67.79 0.23 -7.06
C ARG A 230 68.76 -0.68 -7.86
N HIS A 231 68.24 -1.33 -8.88
CA HIS A 231 69.08 -2.19 -9.76
C HIS A 231 70.14 -1.38 -10.54
N ALA A 232 69.82 -0.14 -10.93
CA ALA A 232 70.80 0.74 -11.58
C ALA A 232 71.90 1.31 -10.64
N ALA A 233 71.70 1.22 -9.33
CA ALA A 233 72.62 1.74 -8.30
C ALA A 233 73.55 0.64 -7.73
N GLU A 234 73.36 -0.64 -8.08
CA GLU A 234 74.27 -1.72 -7.68
C GLU A 234 75.52 -1.68 -8.61
N PRO A 235 76.73 -1.44 -8.07
CA PRO A 235 77.95 -1.48 -8.86
C PRO A 235 78.27 -2.90 -9.28
N GLU A 236 78.57 -3.10 -10.58
CA GLU A 236 79.13 -4.36 -11.08
C GLU A 236 80.47 -4.65 -10.34
N VAL A 237 80.50 -5.76 -9.59
CA VAL A 237 81.70 -6.30 -8.93
C VAL A 237 82.36 -7.30 -9.85
#